data_70a4eba6f598de4419d534d93a4acedb
#
_entry.id   70a4eba6f598de4419d534d93a4acedb
#
_cell.length_a   1.000
_cell.length_b   1.000
_cell.length_c   1.000
_cell.angle_alpha   90.00
_cell.angle_beta   90.00
_cell.angle_gamma   90.00
#
_symmetry.space_group_name_H-M   'P 1'
#
loop_
_entity.id
_entity.type
_entity.pdbx_description
1 polymer ?
#
loop_
_entity_poly.entity_id
_entity_poly.type
_entity_poly.pdbx_seq_one_letter_code
_entity_poly.pdbx_strand_id
1 'polypeptide(L)'
;ECADYMETSALGRAEWMRFYGRLVGRGEQADSLFRIVEREYQRLSTLAKGDKERRSVLPERKTGSTWYLPGGRSSMGLIYRDAHISYAYASDTHSGSLPLSFETVLDKAGEADIWLMSFQGHLTKRQLLAECAGYEQLRAFKEGRIYGCPVDRKPYFEEVSWRPDWLLRDLIVLFHPALRDRLGSDLRYYQPIV
;
A
#
# COMPACT_ATOMS: atom_id res chain seq x y z
N GLU A 1 0.16 25.31 12.75
CA GLU A 1 -0.15 24.40 11.63
C GLU A 1 0.36 23.00 11.97
N CYS A 2 -0.41 21.96 11.68
CA CYS A 2 0.02 20.58 11.80
C CYS A 2 0.59 20.13 10.46
N ALA A 3 1.73 19.45 10.48
CA ALA A 3 2.46 19.02 9.27
C ALA A 3 2.55 17.48 9.16
N ASP A 4 1.61 16.77 9.76
CA ASP A 4 1.53 15.32 9.77
C ASP A 4 1.42 14.73 8.34
N TYR A 5 0.80 15.46 7.42
CA TYR A 5 0.70 15.07 6.01
C TYR A 5 2.05 15.10 5.27
N MET A 6 3.04 15.81 5.81
CA MET A 6 4.41 15.86 5.24
C MET A 6 5.27 14.66 5.67
N GLU A 7 4.83 13.91 6.69
CA GLU A 7 5.54 12.72 7.14
C GLU A 7 5.45 11.61 6.10
N THR A 8 6.58 11.19 5.59
CA THR A 8 6.66 10.08 4.63
C THR A 8 6.75 8.72 5.33
N SER A 9 7.31 8.67 6.53
CA SER A 9 7.40 7.46 7.33
C SER A 9 6.02 7.11 7.92
N ALA A 10 5.60 5.85 7.76
CA ALA A 10 4.33 5.37 8.27
C ALA A 10 4.24 5.51 9.81
N LEU A 11 5.30 5.15 10.53
CA LEU A 11 5.34 5.31 11.99
C LEU A 11 5.46 6.79 12.41
N GLY A 12 6.22 7.61 11.65
CA GLY A 12 6.29 9.06 11.90
C GLY A 12 4.92 9.70 11.82
N ARG A 13 4.11 9.34 10.81
CA ARG A 13 2.73 9.82 10.69
C ARG A 13 1.86 9.34 11.87
N ALA A 14 1.94 8.08 12.24
CA ALA A 14 1.19 7.53 13.38
C ALA A 14 1.62 8.17 14.72
N GLU A 15 2.89 8.58 14.85
CA GLU A 15 3.39 9.21 16.08
C GLU A 15 2.71 10.55 16.38
N TRP A 16 2.16 11.23 15.39
CA TRP A 16 1.39 12.45 15.60
C TRP A 16 0.19 12.25 16.54
N MET A 17 -0.31 11.01 16.73
CA MET A 17 -1.32 10.72 17.75
C MET A 17 -0.87 11.16 19.15
N ARG A 18 0.43 11.11 19.45
CA ARG A 18 0.99 11.53 20.74
C ARG A 18 0.89 13.05 20.93
N PHE A 19 1.10 13.80 19.85
CA PHE A 19 0.92 15.25 19.85
C PHE A 19 -0.55 15.62 20.07
N TYR A 20 -1.46 15.05 19.29
CA TYR A 20 -2.90 15.32 19.42
C TYR A 20 -3.45 14.85 20.78
N GLY A 21 -2.99 13.71 21.26
CA GLY A 21 -3.37 13.20 22.58
C GLY A 21 -3.00 14.18 23.72
N ARG A 22 -1.83 14.82 23.63
CA ARG A 22 -1.43 15.83 24.63
C ARG A 22 -2.30 17.07 24.55
N LEU A 23 -2.68 17.54 23.37
CA LEU A 23 -3.54 18.71 23.19
C LEU A 23 -4.93 18.51 23.83
N VAL A 24 -5.43 17.29 23.88
CA VAL A 24 -6.76 16.97 24.46
C VAL A 24 -6.66 16.34 25.86
N GLY A 25 -5.50 16.41 26.52
CA GLY A 25 -5.31 15.89 27.87
C GLY A 25 -5.30 14.36 27.97
N ARG A 26 -5.03 13.63 26.84
CA ARG A 26 -5.00 12.16 26.75
C ARG A 26 -3.62 11.62 26.38
N GLY A 27 -2.55 12.29 26.81
CA GLY A 27 -1.17 11.97 26.42
C GLY A 27 -0.76 10.53 26.75
N GLU A 28 -1.04 10.03 27.95
CA GLU A 28 -0.69 8.67 28.36
C GLU A 28 -1.40 7.59 27.52
N GLN A 29 -2.67 7.83 27.19
CA GLN A 29 -3.44 6.92 26.32
C GLN A 29 -2.88 6.91 24.92
N ALA A 30 -2.54 8.08 24.36
CA ALA A 30 -1.94 8.20 23.04
C ALA A 30 -0.55 7.54 22.98
N ASP A 31 0.27 7.71 24.00
CA ASP A 31 1.57 7.05 24.12
C ASP A 31 1.43 5.52 24.19
N SER A 32 0.42 5.03 24.90
CA SER A 32 0.12 3.60 24.97
C SER A 32 -0.32 3.03 23.62
N LEU A 33 -1.24 3.73 22.93
CA LEU A 33 -1.72 3.34 21.61
C LEU A 33 -0.59 3.33 20.58
N PHE A 34 0.25 4.38 20.55
CA PHE A 34 1.37 4.44 19.64
C PHE A 34 2.35 3.27 19.85
N ARG A 35 2.71 2.95 21.10
CA ARG A 35 3.58 1.81 21.39
C ARG A 35 3.03 0.47 20.89
N ILE A 36 1.71 0.29 20.90
CA ILE A 36 1.06 -0.91 20.35
C ILE A 36 1.26 -0.95 18.82
N VAL A 37 0.96 0.16 18.15
CA VAL A 37 1.11 0.29 16.69
C VAL A 37 2.56 0.09 16.26
N GLU A 38 3.49 0.77 16.91
CA GLU A 38 4.92 0.69 16.63
C GLU A 38 5.45 -0.74 16.76
N ARG A 39 5.16 -1.40 17.88
CA ARG A 39 5.58 -2.79 18.14
C ARG A 39 5.06 -3.74 17.08
N GLU A 40 3.78 -3.63 16.73
CA GLU A 40 3.16 -4.51 15.74
C GLU A 40 3.72 -4.24 14.35
N TYR A 41 3.87 -2.99 13.96
CA TYR A 41 4.48 -2.61 12.69
C TYR A 41 5.91 -3.17 12.55
N GLN A 42 6.74 -3.00 13.57
CA GLN A 42 8.12 -3.51 13.58
C GLN A 42 8.17 -5.03 13.54
N ARG A 43 7.28 -5.71 14.29
CA ARG A 43 7.14 -7.18 14.27
C ARG A 43 6.79 -7.68 12.86
N LEU A 44 5.81 -7.06 12.22
CA LEU A 44 5.37 -7.41 10.86
C LEU A 44 6.47 -7.17 9.84
N SER A 45 7.14 -6.02 9.87
CA SER A 45 8.25 -5.72 8.97
C SER A 45 9.40 -6.71 9.13
N THR A 46 9.75 -7.09 10.36
CA THR A 46 10.77 -8.10 10.63
C THR A 46 10.37 -9.48 10.10
N LEU A 47 9.09 -9.84 10.27
CA LEU A 47 8.55 -11.10 9.75
C LEU A 47 8.63 -11.16 8.22
N ALA A 48 8.26 -10.09 7.53
CA ALA A 48 8.32 -10.02 6.06
C ALA A 48 9.76 -10.12 5.55
N LYS A 49 10.71 -9.45 6.20
CA LYS A 49 12.14 -9.51 5.84
C LYS A 49 12.75 -10.92 6.00
N GLY A 50 12.16 -11.74 6.85
CA GLY A 50 12.57 -13.14 7.05
C GLY A 50 12.09 -14.09 5.95
N ASP A 51 11.15 -13.68 5.11
CA ASP A 51 10.68 -14.47 3.96
C ASP A 51 11.64 -14.32 2.78
N LYS A 52 11.93 -15.45 2.13
CA LYS A 52 12.81 -15.47 0.94
C LYS A 52 12.07 -15.06 -0.34
N GLU A 53 10.75 -15.23 -0.39
CA GLU A 53 9.93 -14.83 -1.52
C GLU A 53 9.71 -13.32 -1.50
N ARG A 54 9.98 -12.66 -2.64
CA ARG A 54 9.76 -11.22 -2.84
C ARG A 54 8.92 -11.01 -4.07
N ARG A 55 7.61 -10.99 -3.91
CA ARG A 55 6.70 -10.64 -4.99
C ARG A 55 6.77 -9.16 -5.29
N SER A 56 6.52 -8.83 -6.55
CA SER A 56 6.54 -7.47 -7.06
C SER A 56 5.16 -6.84 -7.12
N VAL A 57 5.09 -5.52 -6.88
CA VAL A 57 3.85 -4.73 -6.92
C VAL A 57 3.82 -3.81 -8.13
N LEU A 58 2.65 -3.74 -8.77
CA LEU A 58 2.24 -2.64 -9.64
C LEU A 58 1.18 -1.83 -8.89
N PRO A 59 1.46 -0.59 -8.46
CA PRO A 59 0.47 0.22 -7.78
C PRO A 59 -0.38 1.03 -8.74
N GLU A 60 -1.62 1.28 -8.31
CA GLU A 60 -2.61 2.18 -8.92
C GLU A 60 -2.94 1.85 -10.38
N ARG A 61 -3.66 2.71 -11.05
CA ARG A 61 -4.06 2.62 -12.46
C ARG A 61 -4.00 3.99 -13.12
N LYS A 62 -4.13 4.03 -14.43
CA LYS A 62 -4.15 5.29 -15.16
C LYS A 62 -5.30 6.20 -14.70
N THR A 63 -5.00 7.49 -14.68
CA THR A 63 -6.00 8.55 -14.58
C THR A 63 -5.87 9.40 -15.85
N GLY A 64 -6.83 9.30 -16.74
CA GLY A 64 -6.74 9.89 -18.07
C GLY A 64 -5.58 9.25 -18.87
N SER A 65 -4.62 10.07 -19.33
CA SER A 65 -3.45 9.62 -20.08
C SER A 65 -2.26 9.23 -19.19
N THR A 66 -2.29 9.54 -17.89
CA THR A 66 -1.14 9.42 -16.99
C THR A 66 -1.35 8.34 -15.95
N TRP A 67 -0.29 7.59 -15.65
CA TRP A 67 -0.23 6.66 -14.54
C TRP A 67 0.62 7.25 -13.42
N TYR A 68 0.01 7.54 -12.28
CA TYR A 68 0.72 8.11 -11.13
C TYR A 68 1.19 6.99 -10.20
N LEU A 69 2.50 6.72 -10.22
CA LEU A 69 3.11 5.73 -9.33
C LEU A 69 3.78 6.41 -8.13
N PRO A 70 3.78 5.78 -6.95
CA PRO A 70 4.48 6.31 -5.79
C PRO A 70 5.99 6.41 -6.05
N GLY A 71 6.62 7.54 -5.75
CA GLY A 71 8.08 7.62 -5.70
C GLY A 71 8.67 6.70 -4.61
N GLY A 72 9.93 6.30 -4.74
CA GLY A 72 10.56 5.36 -3.81
C GLY A 72 10.67 5.88 -2.38
N ARG A 73 10.68 7.21 -2.18
CA ARG A 73 10.67 7.85 -0.85
C ARG A 73 9.29 8.36 -0.43
N SER A 74 8.24 8.06 -1.18
CA SER A 74 6.87 8.35 -0.78
C SER A 74 6.43 7.41 0.36
N SER A 75 5.34 7.76 1.03
CA SER A 75 4.76 6.92 2.11
C SER A 75 4.52 5.49 1.64
N MET A 76 3.93 5.30 0.45
CA MET A 76 3.68 3.96 -0.09
C MET A 76 4.97 3.26 -0.52
N GLY A 77 5.93 3.97 -1.14
CA GLY A 77 7.24 3.41 -1.48
C GLY A 77 7.98 2.87 -0.25
N LEU A 78 7.92 3.59 0.87
CA LEU A 78 8.51 3.17 2.13
C LEU A 78 7.75 1.99 2.76
N ILE A 79 6.42 1.96 2.68
CA ILE A 79 5.62 0.82 3.18
C ILE A 79 5.91 -0.45 2.35
N TYR A 80 6.06 -0.36 1.02
CA TYR A 80 6.46 -1.51 0.20
C TYR A 80 7.84 -2.04 0.61
N ARG A 81 8.81 -1.16 0.87
CA ARG A 81 10.12 -1.54 1.41
C ARG A 81 9.99 -2.27 2.75
N ASP A 82 9.18 -1.73 3.68
CA ASP A 82 8.99 -2.27 5.03
C ASP A 82 8.20 -3.59 5.01
N ALA A 83 7.32 -3.79 4.01
CA ALA A 83 6.66 -5.05 3.71
C ALA A 83 7.53 -6.05 2.92
N HIS A 84 8.80 -5.73 2.65
CA HIS A 84 9.72 -6.56 1.84
C HIS A 84 9.18 -6.91 0.45
N ILE A 85 8.44 -5.99 -0.18
CA ILE A 85 7.88 -6.11 -1.52
C ILE A 85 8.87 -5.57 -2.55
N SER A 86 8.97 -6.23 -3.70
CA SER A 86 9.73 -5.71 -4.84
C SER A 86 8.93 -4.60 -5.54
N TYR A 87 9.53 -3.43 -5.71
CA TYR A 87 8.90 -2.30 -6.37
C TYR A 87 9.83 -1.70 -7.43
N ALA A 88 9.34 -1.54 -8.66
CA ALA A 88 10.15 -1.12 -9.80
C ALA A 88 10.82 0.26 -9.62
N TYR A 89 10.23 1.12 -8.82
CA TYR A 89 10.73 2.47 -8.52
C TYR A 89 11.23 2.63 -7.07
N ALA A 90 11.62 1.54 -6.41
CA ALA A 90 12.09 1.58 -5.02
C ALA A 90 13.34 2.45 -4.81
N SER A 91 14.19 2.60 -5.83
CA SER A 91 15.39 3.45 -5.81
C SER A 91 15.13 4.90 -6.19
N ASP A 92 13.91 5.24 -6.62
CA ASP A 92 13.54 6.62 -6.95
C ASP A 92 13.56 7.51 -5.71
N THR A 93 14.04 8.75 -5.87
CA THR A 93 14.25 9.66 -4.73
C THR A 93 13.10 10.61 -4.44
N HIS A 94 12.05 10.59 -5.25
CA HIS A 94 10.87 11.44 -5.03
C HIS A 94 10.02 10.95 -3.87
N SER A 95 9.52 11.89 -3.08
CA SER A 95 8.55 11.65 -2.00
C SER A 95 7.09 11.78 -2.47
N GLY A 96 6.86 12.28 -3.68
CA GLY A 96 5.56 12.40 -4.32
C GLY A 96 5.31 11.29 -5.35
N SER A 97 4.29 11.50 -6.19
CA SER A 97 3.95 10.60 -7.29
C SER A 97 4.75 10.90 -8.54
N LEU A 98 5.09 9.86 -9.29
CA LEU A 98 5.75 9.90 -10.58
C LEU A 98 4.69 9.87 -11.69
N PRO A 99 4.53 10.93 -12.50
CA PRO A 99 3.63 10.92 -13.65
C PRO A 99 4.30 10.18 -14.82
N LEU A 100 3.76 9.01 -15.19
CA LEU A 100 4.35 8.13 -16.19
C LEU A 100 3.34 7.82 -17.30
N SER A 101 3.85 7.50 -18.51
CA SER A 101 3.02 6.94 -19.57
C SER A 101 2.73 5.46 -19.32
N PHE A 102 1.66 4.96 -19.95
CA PHE A 102 1.34 3.53 -19.90
C PHE A 102 2.50 2.67 -20.39
N GLU A 103 3.13 3.06 -21.48
CA GLU A 103 4.24 2.33 -22.11
C GLU A 103 5.45 2.24 -21.16
N THR A 104 5.77 3.33 -20.48
CA THR A 104 6.86 3.34 -19.47
C THR A 104 6.56 2.41 -18.31
N VAL A 105 5.30 2.37 -17.85
CA VAL A 105 4.89 1.47 -16.76
C VAL A 105 4.88 0.03 -17.24
N LEU A 106 4.38 -0.24 -18.44
CA LEU A 106 4.37 -1.58 -19.03
C LEU A 106 5.79 -2.14 -19.17
N ASP A 107 6.73 -1.33 -19.67
CA ASP A 107 8.13 -1.73 -19.83
C ASP A 107 8.79 -2.06 -18.48
N LYS A 108 8.61 -1.23 -17.46
CA LYS A 108 9.31 -1.37 -16.18
C LYS A 108 8.60 -2.26 -15.15
N ALA A 109 7.28 -2.31 -15.17
CA ALA A 109 6.47 -2.92 -14.13
C ALA A 109 5.35 -3.84 -14.68
N GLY A 110 5.28 -4.06 -15.99
CA GLY A 110 4.26 -4.91 -16.61
C GLY A 110 4.32 -6.37 -16.17
N GLU A 111 5.49 -6.85 -15.75
CA GLU A 111 5.71 -8.20 -15.22
C GLU A 111 5.53 -8.30 -13.69
N ALA A 112 4.96 -7.28 -13.06
CA ALA A 112 4.70 -7.34 -11.62
C ALA A 112 3.74 -8.49 -11.26
N ASP A 113 3.99 -9.10 -10.09
CA ASP A 113 3.23 -10.27 -9.63
C ASP A 113 1.81 -9.92 -9.21
N ILE A 114 1.61 -8.75 -8.59
CA ILE A 114 0.33 -8.33 -8.04
C ILE A 114 0.08 -6.86 -8.44
N TRP A 115 -1.13 -6.61 -8.91
CA TRP A 115 -1.61 -5.25 -9.19
C TRP A 115 -2.52 -4.78 -8.06
N LEU A 116 -2.14 -3.68 -7.39
CA LEU A 116 -2.89 -3.05 -6.31
C LEU A 116 -3.41 -1.69 -6.72
N MET A 117 -4.66 -1.37 -6.40
CA MET A 117 -5.23 -0.06 -6.68
C MET A 117 -6.26 0.35 -5.64
N SER A 118 -6.54 1.65 -5.56
CA SER A 118 -7.70 2.22 -4.90
C SER A 118 -8.83 2.47 -5.92
N PHE A 119 -10.09 2.37 -5.49
CA PHE A 119 -11.24 2.66 -6.34
C PHE A 119 -12.45 3.10 -5.51
N GLN A 120 -13.42 3.70 -6.18
CA GLN A 120 -14.75 4.04 -5.64
C GLN A 120 -15.83 3.31 -6.43
N GLY A 121 -16.97 3.06 -5.81
CA GLY A 121 -18.09 2.37 -6.44
C GLY A 121 -17.79 0.90 -6.72
N HIS A 122 -18.01 0.49 -7.95
CA HIS A 122 -17.81 -0.89 -8.40
C HIS A 122 -16.71 -0.95 -9.46
N LEU A 123 -15.80 -1.91 -9.34
CA LEU A 123 -14.71 -2.11 -10.29
C LEU A 123 -14.55 -3.60 -10.60
N THR A 124 -14.52 -3.92 -11.89
CA THR A 124 -14.32 -5.27 -12.43
C THR A 124 -13.20 -5.28 -13.45
N LYS A 125 -12.66 -6.45 -13.78
CA LYS A 125 -11.70 -6.63 -14.88
C LYS A 125 -12.22 -6.10 -16.21
N ARG A 126 -13.52 -6.28 -16.47
CA ARG A 126 -14.18 -5.75 -17.68
C ARG A 126 -14.14 -4.22 -17.72
N GLN A 127 -14.38 -3.56 -16.60
CA GLN A 127 -14.31 -2.10 -16.52
C GLN A 127 -12.88 -1.58 -16.66
N LEU A 128 -11.89 -2.28 -16.11
CA LEU A 128 -10.48 -1.97 -16.31
C LEU A 128 -10.11 -2.03 -17.80
N LEU A 129 -10.54 -3.07 -18.53
CA LEU A 129 -10.30 -3.16 -19.98
C LEU A 129 -11.03 -2.07 -20.78
N ALA A 130 -12.20 -1.65 -20.33
CA ALA A 130 -12.93 -0.53 -20.95
C ALA A 130 -12.20 0.82 -20.74
N GLU A 131 -11.48 0.99 -19.61
CA GLU A 131 -10.64 2.15 -19.38
C GLU A 131 -9.35 2.13 -20.21
N CYS A 132 -8.74 0.96 -20.35
CA CYS A 132 -7.52 0.78 -21.13
C CYS A 132 -7.35 -0.69 -21.56
N ALA A 133 -7.54 -0.96 -22.85
CA ALA A 133 -7.35 -2.31 -23.41
C ALA A 133 -5.93 -2.85 -23.19
N GLY A 134 -4.93 -1.97 -23.13
CA GLY A 134 -3.54 -2.34 -22.86
C GLY A 134 -3.30 -3.06 -21.53
N TYR A 135 -4.21 -2.96 -20.56
CA TYR A 135 -4.09 -3.65 -19.27
C TYR A 135 -4.05 -5.19 -19.40
N GLU A 136 -4.59 -5.74 -20.49
CA GLU A 136 -4.47 -7.18 -20.79
C GLU A 136 -3.02 -7.66 -20.98
N GLN A 137 -2.08 -6.74 -21.24
CA GLN A 137 -0.66 -7.06 -21.38
C GLN A 137 0.03 -7.28 -20.02
N LEU A 138 -0.52 -6.73 -18.94
CA LEU A 138 0.03 -6.84 -17.59
C LEU A 138 -0.05 -8.29 -17.07
N ARG A 139 1.06 -8.80 -16.56
CA ARG A 139 1.13 -10.16 -15.99
C ARG A 139 0.10 -10.38 -14.89
N ALA A 140 -0.01 -9.45 -13.94
CA ALA A 140 -0.98 -9.55 -12.85
C ALA A 140 -2.43 -9.60 -13.35
N PHE A 141 -2.74 -8.92 -14.47
CA PHE A 141 -4.05 -8.99 -15.11
C PHE A 141 -4.33 -10.37 -15.71
N LYS A 142 -3.37 -10.92 -16.49
CA LYS A 142 -3.46 -12.27 -17.10
C LYS A 142 -3.67 -13.33 -16.03
N GLU A 143 -2.96 -13.25 -14.93
CA GLU A 143 -2.97 -14.24 -13.86
C GLU A 143 -4.10 -14.00 -12.82
N GLY A 144 -4.91 -12.95 -12.98
CA GLY A 144 -6.02 -12.64 -12.06
C GLY A 144 -5.56 -12.19 -10.67
N ARG A 145 -4.33 -11.70 -10.54
CA ARG A 145 -3.78 -11.20 -9.27
C ARG A 145 -3.95 -9.68 -9.16
N ILE A 146 -5.19 -9.24 -9.20
CA ILE A 146 -5.60 -7.85 -9.09
C ILE A 146 -6.37 -7.67 -7.80
N TYR A 147 -5.95 -6.72 -6.98
CA TYR A 147 -6.61 -6.40 -5.72
C TYR A 147 -6.90 -4.90 -5.64
N GLY A 148 -8.07 -4.56 -5.16
CA GLY A 148 -8.50 -3.19 -5.01
C GLY A 148 -9.00 -2.86 -3.61
N CYS A 149 -8.77 -1.63 -3.16
CA CYS A 149 -9.34 -1.08 -1.95
C CYS A 149 -10.54 -0.19 -2.31
N PRO A 150 -11.78 -0.56 -1.96
CA PRO A 150 -12.96 0.27 -2.17
C PRO A 150 -13.02 1.37 -1.10
N VAL A 151 -12.32 2.48 -1.35
CA VAL A 151 -12.12 3.57 -0.38
C VAL A 151 -13.39 4.34 0.01
N ASP A 152 -14.48 4.13 -0.68
CA ASP A 152 -15.83 4.63 -0.33
C ASP A 152 -16.56 3.72 0.67
N ARG A 153 -16.08 2.49 0.91
CA ARG A 153 -16.70 1.47 1.78
C ARG A 153 -15.76 0.96 2.86
N LYS A 154 -14.48 1.21 2.74
CA LYS A 154 -13.45 0.86 3.72
C LYS A 154 -12.86 2.13 4.31
N PRO A 155 -12.67 2.21 5.62
CA PRO A 155 -12.14 3.40 6.29
C PRO A 155 -10.62 3.52 6.10
N TYR A 156 -10.17 3.39 4.85
CA TYR A 156 -8.75 3.35 4.50
C TYR A 156 -8.04 4.66 4.89
N PHE A 157 -8.58 5.80 4.46
CA PHE A 157 -7.96 7.10 4.70
C PHE A 157 -8.05 7.53 6.17
N GLU A 158 -9.10 7.12 6.86
CA GLU A 158 -9.31 7.42 8.29
C GLU A 158 -8.39 6.62 9.19
N GLU A 159 -7.99 5.42 8.77
CA GLU A 159 -7.25 4.49 9.61
C GLU A 159 -5.76 4.42 9.33
N VAL A 160 -5.35 4.43 8.06
CA VAL A 160 -3.97 4.12 7.66
C VAL A 160 -2.94 5.06 8.28
N SER A 161 -3.30 6.34 8.50
CA SER A 161 -2.41 7.29 9.17
C SER A 161 -2.14 6.94 10.64
N TRP A 162 -3.10 6.30 11.32
CA TRP A 162 -3.01 5.93 12.73
C TRP A 162 -2.65 4.47 12.96
N ARG A 163 -3.01 3.61 12.00
CA ARG A 163 -2.85 2.15 12.05
C ARG A 163 -2.14 1.63 10.79
N PRO A 164 -0.92 2.12 10.50
CA PRO A 164 -0.15 1.61 9.36
C PRO A 164 0.22 0.14 9.52
N ASP A 165 0.20 -0.40 10.74
CA ASP A 165 0.37 -1.82 11.03
C ASP A 165 -0.72 -2.69 10.35
N TRP A 166 -1.96 -2.22 10.26
CA TRP A 166 -3.03 -2.92 9.57
C TRP A 166 -2.82 -2.97 8.05
N LEU A 167 -2.39 -1.86 7.44
CA LEU A 167 -2.05 -1.84 6.02
C LEU A 167 -0.83 -2.73 5.73
N LEU A 168 0.20 -2.64 6.57
CA LEU A 168 1.39 -3.47 6.43
C LEU A 168 1.04 -4.97 6.50
N ARG A 169 0.14 -5.37 7.41
CA ARG A 169 -0.34 -6.74 7.52
C ARG A 169 -1.04 -7.19 6.23
N ASP A 170 -1.96 -6.41 5.69
CA ASP A 170 -2.65 -6.75 4.44
C ASP A 170 -1.67 -6.96 3.29
N LEU A 171 -0.69 -6.07 3.14
CA LEU A 171 0.36 -6.19 2.15
C LEU A 171 1.17 -7.48 2.34
N ILE A 172 1.56 -7.80 3.56
CA ILE A 172 2.31 -9.03 3.84
C ILE A 172 1.48 -10.27 3.51
N VAL A 173 0.21 -10.31 3.86
CA VAL A 173 -0.71 -11.43 3.54
C VAL A 173 -0.86 -11.61 2.03
N LEU A 174 -0.87 -10.52 1.25
CA LEU A 174 -0.96 -10.58 -0.22
C LEU A 174 0.35 -11.04 -0.86
N PHE A 175 1.47 -10.49 -0.42
CA PHE A 175 2.75 -10.65 -1.11
C PHE A 175 3.60 -11.81 -0.58
N HIS A 176 3.32 -12.31 0.62
CA HIS A 176 4.06 -13.40 1.26
C HIS A 176 3.12 -14.58 1.61
N PRO A 177 2.80 -15.45 0.64
CA PRO A 177 1.86 -16.57 0.87
C PRO A 177 2.26 -17.48 2.01
N ALA A 178 3.56 -17.70 2.20
CA ALA A 178 4.09 -18.54 3.28
C ALA A 178 3.78 -18.00 4.70
N LEU A 179 3.45 -16.71 4.81
CA LEU A 179 3.12 -16.08 6.09
C LEU A 179 1.62 -16.05 6.40
N ARG A 180 0.76 -16.48 5.46
CA ARG A 180 -0.70 -16.48 5.64
C ARG A 180 -1.16 -17.34 6.81
N ASP A 181 -0.58 -18.51 7.01
CA ASP A 181 -0.93 -19.39 8.12
C ASP A 181 -0.67 -18.74 9.49
N ARG A 182 0.30 -17.86 9.56
CA ARG A 182 0.68 -17.14 10.78
C ARG A 182 -0.12 -15.86 11.02
N LEU A 183 -0.58 -15.20 9.95
CA LEU A 183 -1.24 -13.91 10.00
C LEU A 183 -2.76 -13.98 9.75
N GLY A 184 -3.25 -15.13 9.27
CA GLY A 184 -4.59 -15.28 8.71
C GLY A 184 -4.67 -14.73 7.27
N SER A 185 -5.69 -15.14 6.54
CA SER A 185 -5.89 -14.79 5.13
C SER A 185 -6.81 -13.58 4.91
N ASP A 186 -7.53 -13.14 5.94
CA ASP A 186 -8.49 -12.05 5.84
C ASP A 186 -7.79 -10.72 5.61
N LEU A 187 -8.31 -9.93 4.67
CA LEU A 187 -7.80 -8.61 4.33
C LEU A 187 -8.75 -7.53 4.88
N ARG A 188 -8.18 -6.53 5.53
CA ARG A 188 -8.96 -5.40 6.05
C ARG A 188 -9.39 -4.45 4.93
N TYR A 189 -8.46 -4.10 4.06
CA TYR A 189 -8.66 -3.07 3.05
C TYR A 189 -8.88 -3.64 1.65
N TYR A 190 -8.07 -4.59 1.25
CA TYR A 190 -8.08 -5.08 -0.13
C TYR A 190 -9.06 -6.21 -0.36
N GLN A 191 -9.56 -6.29 -1.58
CA GLN A 191 -10.37 -7.39 -2.08
C GLN A 191 -9.96 -7.72 -3.52
N PRO A 192 -10.14 -8.98 -3.99
CA PRO A 192 -9.86 -9.32 -5.38
C PRO A 192 -10.79 -8.57 -6.33
N ILE A 193 -10.26 -8.16 -7.48
CA ILE A 193 -11.02 -7.61 -8.62
C ILE A 193 -11.25 -8.76 -9.62
N VAL A 194 -12.51 -9.09 -9.85
CA VAL A 194 -12.95 -10.20 -10.70
C VAL A 194 -13.67 -9.70 -11.95
#